data_c4ddb4b2ea07e214ba83f6c19ab03868
#
_entry.id   c4ddb4b2ea07e214ba83f6c19ab03868
#
_cell.length_a   1.000
_cell.length_b   1.000
_cell.length_c   1.000
_cell.angle_alpha   90.00
_cell.angle_beta   90.00
_cell.angle_gamma   90.00
#
_symmetry.space_group_name_H-M   'P 1'
#
loop_
_entity.id
_entity.type
_entity.pdbx_description
1 polymer ?
#
loop_
_entity_poly.entity_id
_entity_poly.type
_entity_poly.pdbx_seq_one_letter_code
_entity_poly.pdbx_strand_id
1 'polypeptide(L)'
;MSGVAIARGSAADVDAVMRIMDAAFDPAFGEAWNRAQVLGILALGDVWLDLATPAGAESPEGFALARRTLDEAELLLLAVRPEARRQGIGEALVEAVAAEAGVRGGLRLLLEMRDGNPALSLYARTGFGQIGRRRDYYRGRDRSLHDALTLARPLARDPIDT
;
A
#
# COMPACT_ATOMS: atom_id res chain seq x y z
N MET A 1 -16.98 -18.27 5.01
CA MET A 1 -16.75 -16.99 4.32
C MET A 1 -15.57 -16.29 4.92
N SER A 2 -14.58 -16.07 4.13
CA SER A 2 -13.43 -15.29 4.52
C SER A 2 -13.80 -13.79 4.40
N GLY A 3 -14.09 -13.16 5.51
CA GLY A 3 -14.25 -11.72 5.55
C GLY A 3 -12.95 -11.06 5.97
N VAL A 4 -12.64 -9.92 5.37
CA VAL A 4 -11.55 -9.05 5.83
C VAL A 4 -12.18 -7.74 6.26
N ALA A 5 -11.99 -7.36 7.53
CA ALA A 5 -12.46 -6.08 8.03
C ALA A 5 -11.38 -5.02 7.79
N ILE A 6 -11.76 -3.94 7.12
CA ILE A 6 -10.87 -2.78 6.90
C ILE A 6 -11.31 -1.67 7.84
N ALA A 7 -10.37 -1.15 8.62
CA ALA A 7 -10.62 -0.03 9.54
C ALA A 7 -9.60 1.06 9.31
N ARG A 8 -10.05 2.33 9.43
CA ARG A 8 -9.15 3.47 9.38
C ARG A 8 -8.29 3.49 10.63
N GLY A 9 -6.97 3.56 10.44
CA GLY A 9 -5.99 3.69 11.51
C GLY A 9 -5.49 5.11 11.70
N SER A 10 -4.58 5.26 12.65
CA SER A 10 -3.92 6.54 12.97
C SER A 10 -2.51 6.28 13.50
N ALA A 11 -1.83 7.33 13.92
CA ALA A 11 -0.51 7.23 14.56
C ALA A 11 -0.53 6.32 15.81
N ALA A 12 -1.69 6.19 16.47
CA ALA A 12 -1.83 5.28 17.61
C ALA A 12 -1.63 3.80 17.24
N ASP A 13 -1.74 3.46 15.96
CA ASP A 13 -1.60 2.09 15.44
C ASP A 13 -0.19 1.79 14.92
N VAL A 14 0.79 2.68 15.15
CA VAL A 14 2.13 2.54 14.59
C VAL A 14 2.83 1.24 15.02
N ASP A 15 2.58 0.76 16.23
CA ASP A 15 3.18 -0.50 16.69
C ASP A 15 2.69 -1.69 15.85
N ALA A 16 1.40 -1.73 15.53
CA ALA A 16 0.83 -2.74 14.66
C ALA A 16 1.42 -2.65 13.24
N VAL A 17 1.55 -1.43 12.71
CA VAL A 17 2.14 -1.18 11.40
C VAL A 17 3.58 -1.69 11.35
N MET A 18 4.39 -1.36 12.34
CA MET A 18 5.80 -1.78 12.37
C MET A 18 5.94 -3.29 12.51
N ARG A 19 5.08 -3.94 13.31
CA ARG A 19 5.08 -5.40 13.44
C ARG A 19 4.81 -6.07 12.09
N ILE A 20 3.83 -5.57 11.34
CA ILE A 20 3.50 -6.09 10.01
C ILE A 20 4.64 -5.79 9.03
N MET A 21 5.15 -4.57 9.04
CA MET A 21 6.25 -4.13 8.17
C MET A 21 7.48 -5.02 8.33
N ASP A 22 7.90 -5.25 9.57
CA ASP A 22 9.11 -6.03 9.86
C ASP A 22 8.96 -7.49 9.45
N ALA A 23 7.74 -8.03 9.51
CA ALA A 23 7.46 -9.40 9.08
C ALA A 23 7.33 -9.53 7.55
N ALA A 24 6.85 -8.50 6.87
CA ALA A 24 6.49 -8.57 5.46
C ALA A 24 7.62 -8.22 4.50
N PHE A 25 8.49 -7.27 4.86
CA PHE A 25 9.56 -6.79 3.97
C PHE A 25 10.89 -7.43 4.32
N ASP A 26 11.56 -7.96 3.27
CA ASP A 26 12.94 -8.43 3.40
C ASP A 26 13.87 -7.22 3.46
N PRO A 27 14.69 -7.08 4.53
CA PRO A 27 15.63 -5.94 4.64
C PRO A 27 16.65 -5.88 3.51
N ALA A 28 16.87 -6.99 2.80
CA ALA A 28 17.80 -7.04 1.68
C ALA A 28 17.46 -6.08 0.55
N PHE A 29 16.18 -5.67 0.41
CA PHE A 29 15.72 -4.86 -0.73
C PHE A 29 15.50 -3.38 -0.41
N GLY A 30 15.59 -2.96 0.86
CA GLY A 30 15.49 -1.55 1.23
C GLY A 30 14.12 -0.92 1.02
N GLU A 31 13.05 -1.72 0.98
CA GLU A 31 11.67 -1.24 0.71
C GLU A 31 10.94 -0.77 1.98
N ALA A 32 11.31 -1.29 3.14
CA ALA A 32 10.64 -1.00 4.39
C ALA A 32 10.93 0.42 4.89
N TRP A 33 9.92 1.03 5.53
CA TRP A 33 10.07 2.30 6.22
C TRP A 33 10.33 2.06 7.71
N ASN A 34 11.03 2.98 8.35
CA ASN A 34 11.19 2.96 9.79
C ASN A 34 10.01 3.67 10.49
N ARG A 35 9.95 3.55 11.81
CA ARG A 35 8.88 4.15 12.64
C ARG A 35 8.79 5.67 12.44
N ALA A 36 9.91 6.36 12.41
CA ALA A 36 9.94 7.82 12.26
C ALA A 36 9.37 8.26 10.90
N GLN A 37 9.66 7.51 9.85
CA GLN A 37 9.10 7.78 8.52
C GLN A 37 7.58 7.60 8.50
N VAL A 38 7.08 6.53 9.11
CA VAL A 38 5.63 6.28 9.19
C VAL A 38 4.93 7.39 9.99
N LEU A 39 5.45 7.72 11.16
CA LEU A 39 4.87 8.79 11.99
C LEU A 39 4.93 10.14 11.30
N GLY A 40 6.03 10.42 10.60
CA GLY A 40 6.19 11.68 9.87
C GLY A 40 5.17 11.86 8.76
N ILE A 41 4.93 10.83 7.97
CA ILE A 41 3.94 10.92 6.88
C ILE A 41 2.51 11.01 7.43
N LEU A 42 2.20 10.28 8.51
CA LEU A 42 0.87 10.32 9.13
C LEU A 42 0.52 11.68 9.73
N ALA A 43 1.51 12.51 10.02
CA ALA A 43 1.30 13.87 10.50
C ALA A 43 0.90 14.85 9.39
N LEU A 44 1.06 14.48 8.13
CA LEU A 44 0.72 15.34 6.99
C LEU A 44 -0.77 15.24 6.65
N GLY A 45 -1.31 16.27 6.01
CA GLY A 45 -2.69 16.26 5.51
C GLY A 45 -2.86 15.35 4.31
N ASP A 46 -4.08 14.88 4.08
CA ASP A 46 -4.44 13.99 2.97
C ASP A 46 -3.65 12.67 2.93
N VAL A 47 -3.24 12.19 4.08
CA VAL A 47 -2.64 10.87 4.28
C VAL A 47 -3.60 10.02 5.10
N TRP A 48 -3.74 8.74 4.75
CA TRP A 48 -4.57 7.83 5.53
C TRP A 48 -3.93 6.45 5.61
N LEU A 49 -4.29 5.76 6.68
CA LEU A 49 -3.84 4.41 7.00
C LEU A 49 -5.07 3.51 7.07
N ASP A 50 -5.05 2.41 6.33
CA ASP A 50 -6.05 1.35 6.44
C ASP A 50 -5.41 0.12 7.06
N LEU A 51 -6.12 -0.49 8.02
CA LEU A 51 -5.71 -1.71 8.71
C LEU A 51 -6.66 -2.83 8.32
N ALA A 52 -6.11 -3.99 8.01
CA ALA A 52 -6.89 -5.16 7.59
C ALA A 52 -6.78 -6.26 8.63
N THR A 53 -7.94 -6.70 9.13
CA THR A 53 -8.03 -7.80 10.07
C THR A 53 -8.88 -8.91 9.45
N PRO A 54 -8.29 -10.08 9.16
CA PRO A 54 -9.07 -11.18 8.61
C PRO A 54 -10.00 -11.78 9.66
N ALA A 55 -11.05 -12.45 9.21
CA ALA A 55 -12.00 -13.12 10.11
C ALA A 55 -11.26 -14.09 11.03
N GLY A 56 -11.57 -14.04 12.32
CA GLY A 56 -10.97 -14.90 13.35
C GLY A 56 -9.65 -14.39 13.91
N ALA A 57 -9.04 -13.35 13.32
CA ALA A 57 -7.82 -12.73 13.87
C ALA A 57 -8.18 -11.68 14.93
N GLU A 58 -7.33 -11.56 15.94
CA GLU A 58 -7.53 -10.59 17.04
C GLU A 58 -6.89 -9.22 16.74
N SER A 59 -5.96 -9.18 15.79
CA SER A 59 -5.21 -7.96 15.45
C SER A 59 -5.00 -7.87 13.96
N PRO A 60 -4.69 -6.66 13.43
CA PRO A 60 -4.44 -6.49 12.01
C PRO A 60 -3.29 -7.36 11.52
N GLU A 61 -3.46 -7.90 10.33
CA GLU A 61 -2.46 -8.74 9.64
C GLU A 61 -1.96 -8.09 8.36
N GLY A 62 -2.51 -6.93 8.00
CA GLY A 62 -2.08 -6.14 6.87
C GLY A 62 -2.39 -4.67 7.05
N PHE A 63 -1.69 -3.82 6.30
CA PHE A 63 -1.97 -2.39 6.27
C PHE A 63 -1.69 -1.81 4.89
N ALA A 64 -2.29 -0.66 4.63
CA ALA A 64 -1.98 0.19 3.49
C ALA A 64 -1.85 1.63 3.96
N LEU A 65 -0.87 2.34 3.43
CA LEU A 65 -0.63 3.75 3.69
C LEU A 65 -0.69 4.50 2.36
N ALA A 66 -1.51 5.53 2.30
CA ALA A 66 -1.76 6.25 1.06
C ALA A 66 -1.88 7.76 1.32
N ARG A 67 -1.70 8.54 0.27
CA ARG A 67 -1.91 9.98 0.29
C ARG A 67 -2.55 10.46 -1.00
N ARG A 68 -3.18 11.63 -0.93
CA ARG A 68 -3.65 12.33 -2.12
C ARG A 68 -2.90 13.67 -2.26
N THR A 69 -2.50 13.97 -3.49
CA THR A 69 -1.94 15.26 -3.86
C THR A 69 -2.67 15.73 -5.11
N LEU A 70 -3.47 16.79 -5.00
CA LEU A 70 -4.31 17.28 -6.09
C LEU A 70 -5.27 16.18 -6.56
N ASP A 71 -5.23 15.81 -7.83
CA ASP A 71 -6.09 14.78 -8.43
C ASP A 71 -5.42 13.39 -8.52
N GLU A 72 -4.26 13.22 -7.88
CA GLU A 72 -3.57 11.94 -7.83
C GLU A 72 -3.51 11.39 -6.42
N ALA A 73 -3.83 10.11 -6.27
CA ALA A 73 -3.58 9.37 -5.05
C ALA A 73 -2.38 8.45 -5.24
N GLU A 74 -1.68 8.18 -4.17
CA GLU A 74 -0.49 7.33 -4.19
C GLU A 74 -0.57 6.30 -3.07
N LEU A 75 -0.45 5.03 -3.43
CA LEU A 75 -0.28 3.96 -2.47
C LEU A 75 1.20 3.91 -2.10
N LEU A 76 1.53 4.38 -0.90
CA LEU A 76 2.90 4.51 -0.43
C LEU A 76 3.48 3.19 0.06
N LEU A 77 2.67 2.45 0.82
CA LEU A 77 3.05 1.15 1.38
C LEU A 77 1.82 0.25 1.42
N LEU A 78 2.04 -1.02 1.14
CA LEU A 78 1.08 -2.09 1.36
C LEU A 78 1.83 -3.31 1.84
N ALA A 79 1.42 -3.87 2.96
CA ALA A 79 2.08 -5.04 3.54
C ALA A 79 1.05 -5.98 4.15
N VAL A 80 1.29 -7.27 3.98
CA VAL A 80 0.51 -8.35 4.59
C VAL A 80 1.51 -9.31 5.23
N ARG A 81 1.28 -9.68 6.50
CA ARG A 81 2.15 -10.67 7.16
C ARG A 81 2.20 -11.95 6.34
N PRO A 82 3.39 -12.57 6.20
CA PRO A 82 3.53 -13.77 5.37
C PRO A 82 2.54 -14.89 5.72
N GLU A 83 2.27 -15.09 7.00
CA GLU A 83 1.34 -16.13 7.49
C GLU A 83 -0.11 -15.87 7.11
N ALA A 84 -0.44 -14.62 6.79
CA ALA A 84 -1.81 -14.20 6.43
C ALA A 84 -2.02 -14.04 4.93
N ARG A 85 -1.02 -14.31 4.11
CA ARG A 85 -1.14 -14.18 2.65
C ARG A 85 -2.11 -15.22 2.08
N ARG A 86 -2.59 -14.95 0.85
CA ARG A 86 -3.55 -15.78 0.11
C ARG A 86 -4.93 -15.87 0.76
N GLN A 87 -5.30 -14.87 1.57
CA GLN A 87 -6.62 -14.75 2.17
C GLN A 87 -7.41 -13.55 1.63
N GLY A 88 -6.93 -12.92 0.55
CA GLY A 88 -7.58 -11.76 -0.04
C GLY A 88 -7.33 -10.45 0.70
N ILE A 89 -6.40 -10.40 1.64
CA ILE A 89 -6.13 -9.19 2.44
C ILE A 89 -5.56 -8.07 1.58
N GLY A 90 -4.59 -8.40 0.73
CA GLY A 90 -3.98 -7.41 -0.18
C GLY A 90 -5.00 -6.80 -1.13
N GLU A 91 -5.86 -7.62 -1.72
CA GLU A 91 -6.93 -7.16 -2.60
C GLU A 91 -7.92 -6.25 -1.86
N ALA A 92 -8.32 -6.64 -0.65
CA ALA A 92 -9.21 -5.84 0.18
C ALA A 92 -8.61 -4.47 0.50
N LEU A 93 -7.32 -4.43 0.82
CA LEU A 93 -6.60 -3.18 1.07
C LEU A 93 -6.53 -2.29 -0.17
N VAL A 94 -6.18 -2.86 -1.32
CA VAL A 94 -6.13 -2.10 -2.58
C VAL A 94 -7.50 -1.50 -2.90
N GLU A 95 -8.57 -2.28 -2.78
CA GLU A 95 -9.93 -1.78 -3.06
C GLU A 95 -10.35 -0.70 -2.07
N ALA A 96 -10.02 -0.84 -0.78
CA ALA A 96 -10.31 0.17 0.22
C ALA A 96 -9.56 1.49 -0.07
N VAL A 97 -8.29 1.40 -0.43
CA VAL A 97 -7.48 2.58 -0.80
C VAL A 97 -8.05 3.24 -2.05
N ALA A 98 -8.41 2.47 -3.07
CA ALA A 98 -8.98 3.00 -4.31
C ALA A 98 -10.31 3.72 -4.06
N ALA A 99 -11.17 3.15 -3.22
CA ALA A 99 -12.46 3.77 -2.87
C ALA A 99 -12.26 5.11 -2.14
N GLU A 100 -11.38 5.14 -1.14
CA GLU A 100 -11.08 6.38 -0.40
C GLU A 100 -10.40 7.43 -1.28
N ALA A 101 -9.50 7.00 -2.15
CA ALA A 101 -8.85 7.90 -3.10
C ALA A 101 -9.87 8.60 -4.00
N GLY A 102 -10.87 7.86 -4.47
CA GLY A 102 -11.98 8.42 -5.26
C GLY A 102 -12.82 9.42 -4.46
N VAL A 103 -13.16 9.08 -3.22
CA VAL A 103 -13.90 9.97 -2.31
C VAL A 103 -13.14 11.28 -2.08
N ARG A 104 -11.81 11.22 -1.99
CA ARG A 104 -10.96 12.40 -1.80
C ARG A 104 -10.70 13.18 -3.10
N GLY A 105 -11.26 12.77 -4.24
CA GLY A 105 -11.12 13.47 -5.52
C GLY A 105 -9.95 13.02 -6.37
N GLY A 106 -9.32 11.89 -6.05
CA GLY A 106 -8.28 11.30 -6.89
C GLY A 106 -8.84 10.76 -8.20
N LEU A 107 -8.17 11.00 -9.30
CA LEU A 107 -8.55 10.50 -10.63
C LEU A 107 -7.81 9.22 -11.00
N ARG A 108 -6.68 8.98 -10.38
CA ARG A 108 -5.91 7.73 -10.53
C ARG A 108 -5.14 7.42 -9.26
N LEU A 109 -4.85 6.14 -9.06
CA LEU A 109 -4.04 5.64 -7.96
C LEU A 109 -2.70 5.18 -8.52
N LEU A 110 -1.63 5.73 -7.99
CA LEU A 110 -0.26 5.44 -8.38
C LEU A 110 0.45 4.64 -7.30
N LEU A 111 1.42 3.84 -7.69
CA LEU A 111 2.38 3.24 -6.77
C LEU A 111 3.73 3.04 -7.44
N GLU A 112 4.78 2.97 -6.65
CA GLU A 112 6.09 2.52 -7.08
C GLU A 112 6.46 1.23 -6.34
N MET A 113 7.01 0.27 -7.06
CA MET A 113 7.46 -0.99 -6.50
C MET A 113 8.80 -1.40 -7.09
N ARG A 114 9.54 -2.20 -6.33
CA ARG A 114 10.79 -2.78 -6.83
C ARG A 114 10.49 -3.76 -7.96
N ASP A 115 11.25 -3.68 -9.06
CA ASP A 115 11.21 -4.68 -10.12
C ASP A 115 11.59 -6.05 -9.55
N GLY A 116 10.81 -7.06 -9.84
CA GLY A 116 10.94 -8.40 -9.29
C GLY A 116 10.17 -8.65 -7.99
N ASN A 117 9.48 -7.63 -7.46
CA ASN A 117 8.62 -7.81 -6.28
C ASN A 117 7.43 -8.69 -6.65
N PRO A 118 7.17 -9.79 -5.89
CA PRO A 118 6.04 -10.68 -6.20
C PRO A 118 4.66 -10.02 -6.11
N ALA A 119 4.55 -8.86 -5.47
CA ALA A 119 3.29 -8.10 -5.40
C ALA A 119 2.79 -7.59 -6.75
N LEU A 120 3.62 -7.63 -7.81
CA LEU A 120 3.19 -7.24 -9.16
C LEU A 120 1.93 -8.00 -9.60
N SER A 121 1.82 -9.28 -9.28
CA SER A 121 0.64 -10.08 -9.65
C SER A 121 -0.64 -9.57 -8.96
N LEU A 122 -0.55 -9.14 -7.72
CA LEU A 122 -1.66 -8.52 -6.99
C LEU A 122 -2.11 -7.23 -7.69
N TYR A 123 -1.17 -6.37 -8.02
CA TYR A 123 -1.49 -5.08 -8.65
C TYR A 123 -2.06 -5.28 -10.05
N ALA A 124 -1.51 -6.20 -10.84
CA ALA A 124 -2.05 -6.52 -12.16
C ALA A 124 -3.50 -7.01 -12.07
N ARG A 125 -3.81 -7.89 -11.10
CA ARG A 125 -5.18 -8.40 -10.90
C ARG A 125 -6.15 -7.33 -10.42
N THR A 126 -5.66 -6.29 -9.77
CA THR A 126 -6.48 -5.21 -9.21
C THR A 126 -6.51 -3.95 -10.09
N GLY A 127 -6.14 -4.07 -11.36
CA GLY A 127 -6.37 -3.03 -12.36
C GLY A 127 -5.23 -2.05 -12.58
N PHE A 128 -4.03 -2.33 -12.06
CA PHE A 128 -2.85 -1.50 -12.30
C PHE A 128 -2.16 -1.88 -13.60
N GLY A 129 -1.66 -0.88 -14.33
CA GLY A 129 -0.76 -1.06 -15.45
C GLY A 129 0.53 -0.28 -15.24
N GLN A 130 1.62 -0.75 -15.83
CA GLN A 130 2.91 -0.08 -15.73
C GLN A 130 2.92 1.16 -16.63
N ILE A 131 3.34 2.30 -16.07
CA ILE A 131 3.46 3.57 -16.79
C ILE A 131 4.88 4.13 -16.81
N GLY A 132 5.80 3.58 -16.04
CA GLY A 132 7.16 4.07 -15.99
C GLY A 132 8.12 3.15 -15.26
N ARG A 133 9.39 3.50 -15.32
CA ARG A 133 10.49 2.79 -14.67
C ARG A 133 11.54 3.81 -14.24
N ARG A 134 12.04 3.67 -13.00
CA ARG A 134 13.21 4.40 -12.50
C ARG A 134 14.34 3.43 -12.30
N ARG A 135 15.46 3.63 -13.00
CA ARG A 135 16.63 2.75 -12.87
C ARG A 135 17.32 2.98 -11.54
N ASP A 136 17.77 1.87 -10.93
CA ASP A 136 18.64 1.87 -9.76
C ASP A 136 18.07 2.67 -8.56
N TYR A 137 16.74 2.63 -8.39
CA TYR A 137 16.04 3.43 -7.37
C TYR A 137 16.14 2.83 -5.97
N TYR A 138 16.07 1.49 -5.85
CA TYR A 138 16.18 0.80 -4.57
C TYR A 138 17.58 0.25 -4.38
N ARG A 139 18.14 0.49 -3.18
CA ARG A 139 19.45 -0.06 -2.79
C ARG A 139 19.27 -1.10 -1.69
N GLY A 140 19.67 -2.34 -1.97
CA GLY A 140 19.68 -3.41 -0.99
C GLY A 140 20.87 -3.31 -0.02
N ARG A 141 20.84 -4.11 1.05
CA ARG A 141 21.92 -4.19 2.04
C ARG A 141 23.25 -4.66 1.44
N ASP A 142 23.19 -5.52 0.44
CA ASP A 142 24.35 -6.04 -0.29
C ASP A 142 24.87 -5.06 -1.35
N ARG A 143 24.39 -3.82 -1.34
CA ARG A 143 24.66 -2.77 -2.33
C ARG A 143 24.10 -3.06 -3.72
N SER A 144 23.28 -4.11 -3.88
CA SER A 144 22.57 -4.33 -5.14
C SER A 144 21.62 -3.18 -5.42
N LEU A 145 21.49 -2.82 -6.70
CA LEU A 145 20.57 -1.79 -7.16
C LEU A 145 19.40 -2.45 -7.88
N HIS A 146 18.20 -1.94 -7.62
CA HIS A 146 16.97 -2.46 -8.22
C HIS A 146 16.17 -1.31 -8.80
N ASP A 147 15.59 -1.53 -9.96
CA ASP A 147 14.70 -0.55 -10.59
C ASP A 147 13.40 -0.44 -9.83
N ALA A 148 12.77 0.72 -9.91
CA ALA A 148 11.39 0.93 -9.48
C ALA A 148 10.49 0.93 -10.71
N LEU A 149 9.39 0.21 -10.61
CA LEU A 149 8.30 0.26 -11.59
C LEU A 149 7.23 1.21 -11.06
N THR A 150 6.75 2.10 -11.91
CA THR A 150 5.60 2.96 -11.59
C THR A 150 4.36 2.35 -12.21
N LEU A 151 3.37 2.07 -11.40
CA LEU A 151 2.08 1.50 -11.80
C LEU A 151 0.97 2.52 -11.55
N ALA A 152 -0.06 2.48 -12.38
CA ALA A 152 -1.24 3.33 -12.24
C ALA A 152 -2.52 2.55 -12.46
N ARG A 153 -3.54 2.89 -11.68
CA ARG A 153 -4.92 2.41 -11.85
C ARG A 153 -5.82 3.63 -12.00
N PRO A 154 -6.60 3.75 -13.09
CA PRO A 154 -7.63 4.78 -13.19
C PRO A 154 -8.69 4.56 -12.12
N LEU A 155 -9.19 5.64 -11.52
CA LEU A 155 -10.27 5.59 -10.54
C LEU A 155 -11.58 5.95 -11.24
N ALA A 156 -12.67 5.26 -10.85
CA ALA A 156 -14.00 5.57 -11.36
C ALA A 156 -14.40 6.97 -10.90
N ARG A 157 -14.89 7.81 -11.83
CA ARG A 157 -15.54 9.06 -11.48
C ARG A 157 -16.93 8.77 -10.96
N ASP A 158 -17.33 9.52 -9.93
CA ASP A 158 -18.72 9.50 -9.49
C ASP A 158 -19.60 10.01 -10.65
N PRO A 159 -20.71 9.31 -11.00
CA PRO A 159 -21.58 9.76 -12.11
C PRO A 159 -22.21 11.15 -11.93
N ILE A 160 -22.03 11.78 -10.76
CA ILE A 160 -22.54 13.11 -10.47
C ILE A 160 -21.60 14.23 -10.95
N ASP A 161 -20.38 13.91 -11.36
CA ASP A 161 -19.37 14.89 -11.78
C ASP A 161 -19.26 15.06 -13.31
N THR A 162 -20.32 14.78 -14.05
CA THR A 162 -20.40 15.06 -15.48
C THR A 162 -21.23 16.28 -15.79
#